data_131ce9a4775a5e63e09e311768812790
#
_entry.id   131ce9a4775a5e63e09e311768812790
#
_cell.length_a   1.000
_cell.length_b   1.000
_cell.length_c   1.000
_cell.angle_alpha   90.00
_cell.angle_beta   90.00
_cell.angle_gamma   90.00
#
_symmetry.space_group_name_H-M   'P 1'
#
loop_
_entity.id
_entity.type
_entity.pdbx_description
1 polymer ?
#
loop_
_entity_poly.entity_id
_entity_poly.type
_entity_poly.pdbx_seq_one_letter_code
_entity_poly.pdbx_strand_id
1 'polypeptide(L)'
;MVADSAEHPCGMEGATVIVNCSASDETIGKDSYRRDLIKGQSARLIAGYIYANAGEGESTTDLVFGGHNLIAENGSILAESKRFENQIIYTELDIKRIVGERRKNTTFTMEKEKVLPRISFPLDVCETKLT
;
A
#
# COMPACT_ATOMS: atom_id res chain seq x y z
N MET A 1 -14.14 -1.85 -12.26
CA MET A 1 -13.67 -0.54 -12.73
C MET A 1 -12.78 0.03 -11.62
N VAL A 2 -11.47 -0.07 -11.78
CA VAL A 2 -10.55 0.62 -10.89
C VAL A 2 -10.64 2.08 -11.33
N ALA A 3 -11.39 2.89 -10.58
CA ALA A 3 -11.31 4.32 -10.72
C ALA A 3 -9.84 4.73 -10.64
N ASP A 4 -9.46 5.73 -11.38
CA ASP A 4 -8.12 6.32 -11.35
C ASP A 4 -7.83 6.73 -9.89
N SER A 5 -7.29 5.79 -9.13
CA SER A 5 -7.10 5.97 -7.71
C SER A 5 -5.99 6.99 -7.49
N ALA A 6 -6.08 7.79 -6.44
CA ALA A 6 -5.05 8.77 -6.08
C ALA A 6 -3.64 8.16 -5.95
N GLU A 7 -3.56 6.85 -5.80
CA GLU A 7 -2.30 6.11 -5.68
C GLU A 7 -1.44 6.19 -6.94
N HIS A 8 -2.05 6.11 -8.13
CA HIS A 8 -1.31 6.18 -9.38
C HIS A 8 -0.60 7.53 -9.58
N PRO A 9 -1.30 8.69 -9.48
CA PRO A 9 -0.64 9.97 -9.53
C PRO A 9 0.47 10.13 -8.48
N CYS A 10 0.26 9.68 -7.24
CA CYS A 10 1.28 9.76 -6.19
C CYS A 10 2.54 8.97 -6.55
N GLY A 11 2.38 7.75 -7.05
CA GLY A 11 3.51 6.93 -7.51
C GLY A 11 4.26 7.57 -8.66
N MET A 12 3.56 8.14 -9.63
CA MET A 12 4.15 8.82 -10.79
C MET A 12 4.86 10.12 -10.41
N GLU A 13 4.44 10.79 -9.34
CA GLU A 13 5.10 11.97 -8.77
C GLU A 13 6.30 11.66 -7.85
N GLY A 14 6.66 10.37 -7.72
CA GLY A 14 7.85 9.92 -7.03
C GLY A 14 7.65 9.34 -5.63
N ALA A 15 6.41 9.20 -5.17
CA ALA A 15 6.14 8.54 -3.88
C ALA A 15 6.61 7.08 -3.92
N THR A 16 7.45 6.69 -2.98
CA THR A 16 7.98 5.33 -2.86
C THR A 16 7.17 4.46 -1.91
N VAL A 17 6.35 5.07 -1.06
CA VAL A 17 5.43 4.40 -0.15
C VAL A 17 4.06 5.02 -0.30
N ILE A 18 3.06 4.18 -0.51
CA ILE A 18 1.65 4.54 -0.61
C ILE A 18 0.93 4.00 0.61
N VAL A 19 0.15 4.85 1.26
CA VAL A 19 -0.70 4.47 2.39
C VAL A 19 -2.16 4.62 1.99
N ASN A 20 -2.93 3.55 2.11
CA ASN A 20 -4.35 3.51 1.79
C ASN A 20 -5.15 3.08 3.03
N CYS A 21 -5.88 4.03 3.61
CA CYS A 21 -6.86 3.75 4.67
C CYS A 21 -8.21 3.49 4.00
N SER A 22 -8.75 2.30 4.19
CA SER A 22 -9.93 1.82 3.46
C SER A 22 -10.98 1.24 4.40
N ALA A 23 -12.22 1.25 3.96
CA ALA A 23 -13.34 0.55 4.57
C ALA A 23 -13.91 -0.45 3.56
N SER A 24 -13.19 -1.54 3.36
CA SER A 24 -13.60 -2.63 2.47
C SER A 24 -14.27 -3.72 3.29
N ASP A 25 -15.55 -3.94 3.03
CA ASP A 25 -16.36 -4.97 3.68
C ASP A 25 -15.87 -6.38 3.38
N GLU A 26 -16.20 -7.32 4.24
CA GLU A 26 -15.87 -8.73 4.07
C GLU A 26 -17.00 -9.48 3.36
N THR A 27 -16.65 -10.17 2.29
CA THR A 27 -17.49 -11.14 1.59
C THR A 27 -16.68 -12.38 1.26
N ILE A 28 -17.32 -13.47 0.87
CA ILE A 28 -16.63 -14.71 0.53
C ILE A 28 -15.63 -14.49 -0.61
N GLY A 29 -14.37 -14.85 -0.38
CA GLY A 29 -13.29 -14.73 -1.36
C GLY A 29 -12.68 -13.34 -1.50
N LYS A 30 -13.21 -12.33 -0.80
CA LYS A 30 -12.73 -10.96 -0.93
C LYS A 30 -11.35 -10.74 -0.34
N ASP A 31 -10.95 -11.55 0.63
CA ASP A 31 -9.59 -11.53 1.19
C ASP A 31 -8.53 -11.88 0.15
N SER A 32 -8.76 -12.93 -0.65
CA SER A 32 -7.87 -13.30 -1.76
C SER A 32 -7.83 -12.22 -2.83
N TYR A 33 -8.98 -11.69 -3.21
CA TYR A 33 -9.07 -10.57 -4.16
C TYR A 33 -8.32 -9.33 -3.66
N ARG A 34 -8.49 -8.97 -2.39
CA ARG A 34 -7.80 -7.83 -1.77
C ARG A 34 -6.28 -8.03 -1.77
N ARG A 35 -5.83 -9.24 -1.44
CA ARG A 35 -4.40 -9.60 -1.49
C ARG A 35 -3.83 -9.44 -2.90
N ASP A 36 -4.52 -9.96 -3.90
CA ASP A 36 -4.08 -9.85 -5.30
C ASP A 36 -4.08 -8.40 -5.78
N LEU A 37 -5.09 -7.61 -5.39
CA LEU A 37 -5.18 -6.18 -5.71
C LEU A 37 -3.98 -5.41 -5.13
N ILE A 38 -3.67 -5.60 -3.85
CA ILE A 38 -2.56 -4.91 -3.18
C ILE A 38 -1.21 -5.32 -3.76
N LYS A 39 -1.00 -6.60 -4.04
CA LYS A 39 0.18 -7.08 -4.76
C LYS A 39 0.31 -6.41 -6.13
N GLY A 40 -0.76 -6.41 -6.91
CA GLY A 40 -0.78 -5.79 -8.24
C GLY A 40 -0.50 -4.30 -8.20
N GLN A 41 -1.07 -3.56 -7.26
CA GLN A 41 -0.84 -2.13 -7.10
C GLN A 41 0.61 -1.83 -6.69
N SER A 42 1.17 -2.57 -5.73
CA SER A 42 2.56 -2.38 -5.32
C SER A 42 3.54 -2.68 -6.46
N ALA A 43 3.27 -3.68 -7.28
CA ALA A 43 4.08 -4.04 -8.45
C ALA A 43 3.97 -2.98 -9.55
N ARG A 44 2.75 -2.55 -9.88
CA ARG A 44 2.51 -1.55 -10.93
C ARG A 44 3.19 -0.22 -10.62
N LEU A 45 3.15 0.20 -9.37
CA LEU A 45 3.73 1.47 -8.91
C LEU A 45 5.21 1.33 -8.52
N ILE A 46 5.75 0.13 -8.47
CA ILE A 46 7.08 -0.17 -7.93
C ILE A 46 7.26 0.57 -6.61
N ALA A 47 6.45 0.21 -5.63
CA ALA A 47 6.31 0.93 -4.38
C ALA A 47 6.08 -0.01 -3.20
N GLY A 48 6.37 0.47 -1.99
CA GLY A 48 5.78 -0.05 -0.77
C GLY A 48 4.30 0.37 -0.71
N TYR A 49 3.42 -0.56 -0.40
CA TYR A 49 1.99 -0.31 -0.31
C TYR A 49 1.47 -0.77 1.04
N ILE A 50 0.98 0.16 1.83
CA ILE A 50 0.43 -0.08 3.15
C ILE A 50 -1.09 0.07 3.07
N TYR A 51 -1.81 -1.01 3.31
CA TYR A 51 -3.26 -1.04 3.29
C TYR A 51 -3.80 -1.28 4.70
N ALA A 52 -4.52 -0.31 5.22
CA ALA A 52 -5.19 -0.39 6.52
C ALA A 52 -6.72 -0.41 6.31
N ASN A 53 -7.36 -1.46 6.79
CA ASN A 53 -8.79 -1.64 6.61
C ASN A 53 -9.57 -1.43 7.92
N ALA A 54 -10.80 -0.97 7.80
CA ALA A 54 -11.74 -0.89 8.91
C ALA A 54 -11.92 -2.26 9.59
N GLY A 55 -12.08 -2.26 10.89
CA GLY A 55 -12.16 -3.48 11.71
C GLY A 55 -13.24 -3.41 12.77
N GLU A 56 -12.90 -3.89 13.96
CA GLU A 56 -13.84 -3.95 15.09
C GLU A 56 -14.46 -2.58 15.40
N GLY A 57 -15.76 -2.56 15.61
CA GLY A 57 -16.52 -1.36 15.90
C GLY A 57 -17.03 -0.59 14.68
N GLU A 58 -16.50 -0.88 13.48
CA GLU A 58 -16.94 -0.24 12.24
C GLU A 58 -18.06 -0.99 11.53
N SER A 59 -18.31 -2.25 11.89
CA SER A 59 -19.37 -3.07 11.29
C SER A 59 -20.75 -2.51 11.56
N THR A 60 -21.62 -2.58 10.54
CA THR A 60 -23.01 -2.13 10.58
C THR A 60 -23.95 -3.32 10.41
N THR A 61 -25.26 -3.06 10.33
CA THR A 61 -26.27 -4.11 10.06
C THR A 61 -26.04 -4.80 8.71
N ASP A 62 -25.57 -4.07 7.70
CA ASP A 62 -25.44 -4.56 6.32
C ASP A 62 -23.99 -4.85 5.91
N LEU A 63 -23.01 -4.29 6.62
CA LEU A 63 -21.60 -4.37 6.26
C LEU A 63 -20.77 -4.92 7.43
N VAL A 64 -19.90 -5.87 7.14
CA VAL A 64 -18.95 -6.45 8.10
C VAL A 64 -17.54 -6.08 7.68
N PHE A 65 -16.76 -5.55 8.61
CA PHE A 65 -15.35 -5.19 8.40
C PHE A 65 -14.44 -6.10 9.23
N GLY A 66 -13.47 -6.67 8.59
CA GLY A 66 -12.61 -7.69 9.19
C GLY A 66 -11.24 -7.20 9.66
N GLY A 67 -10.91 -5.93 9.46
CA GLY A 67 -9.59 -5.40 9.84
C GLY A 67 -8.42 -6.06 9.09
N HIS A 68 -8.65 -6.47 7.84
CA HIS A 68 -7.63 -7.13 7.03
C HIS A 68 -6.61 -6.13 6.51
N ASN A 69 -5.48 -6.02 7.19
CA ASN A 69 -4.39 -5.10 6.87
C ASN A 69 -3.29 -5.83 6.10
N LEU A 70 -2.66 -5.15 5.17
CA LEU A 70 -1.63 -5.70 4.28
C LEU A 70 -0.50 -4.70 4.08
N ILE A 71 0.72 -5.20 4.03
CA ILE A 71 1.89 -4.42 3.59
C ILE A 71 2.56 -5.20 2.46
N ALA A 72 2.73 -4.55 1.33
CA ALA A 72 3.37 -5.13 0.16
C ALA A 72 4.50 -4.24 -0.35
N GLU A 73 5.46 -4.85 -1.00
CA GLU A 73 6.56 -4.18 -1.69
C GLU A 73 6.77 -4.82 -3.06
N ASN A 74 6.67 -3.99 -4.10
CA ASN A 74 6.95 -4.38 -5.48
C ASN A 74 6.42 -5.78 -5.86
N GLY A 75 5.14 -6.04 -5.55
CA GLY A 75 4.45 -7.29 -5.90
C GLY A 75 4.56 -8.43 -4.89
N SER A 76 5.19 -8.21 -3.74
CA SER A 76 5.31 -9.21 -2.68
C SER A 76 4.58 -8.74 -1.42
N ILE A 77 3.80 -9.62 -0.78
CA ILE A 77 3.22 -9.35 0.53
C ILE A 77 4.31 -9.58 1.59
N LEU A 78 4.59 -8.59 2.40
CA LEU A 78 5.58 -8.64 3.48
C LEU A 78 4.96 -8.89 4.84
N ALA A 79 3.78 -8.34 5.08
CA ALA A 79 3.03 -8.56 6.32
C ALA A 79 1.53 -8.54 6.04
N GLU A 80 0.80 -9.33 6.81
CA GLU A 80 -0.66 -9.49 6.69
C GLU A 80 -1.24 -9.74 8.07
N SER A 81 -2.31 -9.03 8.42
CA SER A 81 -3.07 -9.29 9.66
C SER A 81 -4.05 -10.44 9.47
N LYS A 82 -4.40 -11.08 10.57
CA LYS A 82 -5.57 -11.96 10.59
C LYS A 82 -6.85 -11.14 10.53
N ARG A 83 -7.85 -11.69 9.88
CA ARG A 83 -9.19 -11.09 9.87
C ARG A 83 -9.89 -11.30 11.20
N PHE A 84 -10.73 -10.35 11.57
CA PHE A 84 -11.55 -10.37 12.79
C PHE A 84 -10.75 -10.40 14.09
N GLU A 85 -9.51 -9.90 14.04
CA GLU A 85 -8.64 -9.71 15.20
C GLU A 85 -8.10 -8.29 15.21
N ASN A 86 -8.01 -7.67 16.38
CA ASN A 86 -7.32 -6.39 16.54
C ASN A 86 -5.81 -6.65 16.57
N GLN A 87 -5.15 -6.24 15.53
CA GLN A 87 -3.73 -6.54 15.33
C GLN A 87 -2.99 -5.36 14.71
N ILE A 88 -1.78 -5.13 15.19
CA ILE A 88 -0.81 -4.23 14.55
C ILE A 88 0.16 -5.10 13.76
N ILE A 89 0.36 -4.75 12.50
CA ILE A 89 1.39 -5.36 11.65
C ILE A 89 2.46 -4.34 11.30
N TYR A 90 3.69 -4.79 11.21
CA TYR A 90 4.83 -3.97 10.82
C TYR A 90 5.84 -4.81 10.06
N THR A 91 6.59 -4.14 9.20
CA THR A 91 7.67 -4.75 8.43
C THR A 91 8.67 -3.67 8.00
N GLU A 92 9.71 -4.08 7.36
CA GLU A 92 10.72 -3.20 6.78
C GLU A 92 10.50 -3.08 5.27
N LEU A 93 10.70 -1.88 4.72
CA LEU A 93 10.64 -1.60 3.28
C LEU A 93 12.03 -1.18 2.79
N ASP A 94 12.48 -1.76 1.69
CA ASP A 94 13.75 -1.39 1.06
C ASP A 94 13.54 -0.26 0.03
N ILE A 95 13.54 0.97 0.52
CA ILE A 95 13.34 2.16 -0.31
C ILE A 95 14.44 2.31 -1.38
N LYS A 96 15.68 1.96 -1.05
CA LYS A 96 16.80 2.03 -2.02
C LYS A 96 16.57 1.06 -3.17
N ARG A 97 16.08 -0.14 -2.88
CA ARG A 97 15.72 -1.12 -3.90
C ARG A 97 14.57 -0.63 -4.77
N ILE A 98 13.52 -0.08 -4.19
CA ILE A 98 12.38 0.50 -4.93
C ILE A 98 12.86 1.56 -5.92
N VAL A 99 13.68 2.51 -5.48
CA VAL A 99 14.25 3.56 -6.33
C VAL A 99 15.13 2.95 -7.42
N GLY A 100 15.95 1.95 -7.09
CA GLY A 100 16.79 1.24 -8.05
C GLY A 100 15.98 0.53 -9.14
N GLU A 101 14.93 -0.18 -8.77
CA GLU A 101 14.03 -0.86 -9.72
C GLU A 101 13.31 0.12 -10.64
N ARG A 102 12.85 1.26 -10.14
CA ARG A 102 12.26 2.32 -10.97
C ARG A 102 13.22 2.85 -12.03
N ARG A 103 14.50 3.05 -11.67
CA ARG A 103 15.53 3.51 -12.61
C ARG A 103 15.83 2.49 -13.70
N LYS A 104 15.76 1.22 -13.40
CA LYS A 104 15.97 0.13 -14.38
C LYS A 104 14.78 -0.06 -15.33
N ASN A 105 13.58 0.27 -14.88
CA ASN A 105 12.36 0.05 -15.66
C ASN A 105 12.15 1.20 -16.64
N THR A 106 12.42 0.95 -17.92
CA THR A 106 12.29 1.94 -18.99
C THR A 106 10.84 2.32 -19.32
N THR A 107 9.86 1.52 -18.89
CA THR A 107 8.43 1.82 -19.07
C THR A 107 7.83 2.60 -17.92
N PHE A 108 8.56 2.74 -16.81
CA PHE A 108 8.15 3.56 -15.67
C PHE A 108 8.56 5.01 -15.92
N THR A 109 7.62 5.81 -16.44
CA THR A 109 7.82 7.24 -16.66
C THR A 109 7.15 8.04 -15.55
N MET A 110 7.87 9.01 -14.98
CA MET A 110 7.28 9.97 -14.05
C MET A 110 6.53 11.03 -14.85
N GLU A 111 5.21 11.07 -14.73
CA GLU A 111 4.38 12.12 -15.31
C GLU A 111 4.39 13.35 -14.39
N LYS A 112 4.79 14.49 -14.95
CA LYS A 112 4.83 15.77 -14.20
C LYS A 112 3.56 16.61 -14.35
N GLU A 113 2.48 16.06 -14.85
CA GLU A 113 1.29 16.84 -15.24
C GLU A 113 0.39 17.25 -14.06
N LYS A 114 0.50 16.61 -12.89
CA LYS A 114 -0.28 16.98 -11.71
C LYS A 114 0.64 17.42 -10.59
N VAL A 115 0.54 18.68 -10.21
CA VAL A 115 1.18 19.19 -9.00
C VAL A 115 0.38 18.70 -7.79
N LEU A 116 0.91 17.71 -7.10
CA LEU A 116 0.35 17.24 -5.83
C LEU A 116 0.88 18.10 -4.68
N PRO A 117 0.07 18.35 -3.64
CA PRO A 117 0.54 19.02 -2.44
C PRO A 117 1.71 18.25 -1.81
N ARG A 118 2.80 18.96 -1.50
CA ARG A 118 3.98 18.38 -0.85
C ARG A 118 4.20 19.04 0.50
N ILE A 119 4.33 18.20 1.51
CA ILE A 119 4.67 18.63 2.87
C ILE A 119 6.01 18.02 3.22
N SER A 120 6.99 18.87 3.51
CA SER A 120 8.32 18.42 3.94
C SER A 120 8.40 18.43 5.46
N PHE A 121 8.94 17.38 6.02
CA PHE A 121 9.22 17.28 7.45
C PHE A 121 10.57 16.58 7.68
N PRO A 122 11.30 16.96 8.75
CA PRO A 122 12.54 16.25 9.09
C PRO A 122 12.21 14.86 9.62
N LEU A 123 12.99 13.88 9.17
CA LEU A 123 12.92 12.51 9.66
C LEU A 123 14.35 12.04 9.92
N ASP A 124 14.64 11.65 11.15
CA ASP A 124 15.91 11.03 11.49
C ASP A 124 16.01 9.64 10.85
N VAL A 125 17.02 9.46 10.02
CA VAL A 125 17.26 8.18 9.38
C VAL A 125 18.03 7.28 10.33
N CYS A 126 17.38 6.25 10.86
CA CYS A 126 18.08 5.14 11.51
C CYS A 126 18.54 4.15 10.43
N GLU A 127 19.84 3.95 10.31
CA GLU A 127 20.33 2.83 9.50
C GLU A 127 20.01 1.52 10.23
N THR A 128 19.03 0.79 9.71
CA THR A 128 18.72 -0.55 10.17
C THR A 128 19.19 -1.57 9.14
N LYS A 129 19.70 -2.69 9.62
CA LYS A 129 19.95 -3.84 8.75
C LYS A 129 18.59 -4.51 8.48
N LEU A 130 18.25 -4.64 7.21
CA LEU A 130 17.08 -5.43 6.81
C LEU A 130 17.32 -6.89 7.19
N THR A 131 16.37 -7.46 7.87
CA THR A 131 16.40 -8.87 8.27
C THR A 131 15.71 -9.75 7.24
#